data_43bce202f5dd4e3d36ca3331bb28b28c
#
_entry.id   43bce202f5dd4e3d36ca3331bb28b28c
#
_cell.length_a   1.000
_cell.length_b   1.000
_cell.length_c   1.000
_cell.angle_alpha   90.00
_cell.angle_beta   90.00
_cell.angle_gamma   90.00
#
_symmetry.space_group_name_H-M   'P 1'
#
loop_
_entity.id
_entity.type
_entity.pdbx_description
1 polymer ?
#
loop_
_entity_poly.entity_id
_entity_poly.type
_entity_poly.pdbx_seq_one_letter_code
_entity_poly.pdbx_strand_id
1 'polypeptide(L)'
;MNTPMKNILYTTTRIVAIGLLFASCDKFLDEVPDTRTEIDTPEKVQELLVSAYPNALYMDIAETMSDNAGDKISLTETSILNTELYQWKDSKETRWDAPTFYWGAAWGAIASANHALEAVEKLGGGSSLNYLKGEALVARAYAHFMLGLLWCKPYNPATASSDLGLPYVTAAEKVVFAKY
;
A
#
# COMPACT_ATOMS: atom_id res chain seq x y z
N MET A 1 -5.04 6.26 73.10
CA MET A 1 -3.81 5.66 72.58
C MET A 1 -4.14 4.71 71.41
N ASN A 2 -4.67 5.21 70.27
CA ASN A 2 -5.04 4.36 69.11
C ASN A 2 -4.93 5.08 67.77
N THR A 3 -4.29 6.23 67.67
CA THR A 3 -4.16 7.01 66.44
C THR A 3 -3.00 6.65 65.52
N PRO A 4 -1.82 6.20 65.96
CA PRO A 4 -0.72 5.91 65.05
C PRO A 4 -0.91 4.62 64.25
N MET A 5 -1.53 3.61 64.84
CA MET A 5 -1.72 2.31 64.20
C MET A 5 -2.72 2.34 63.02
N LYS A 6 -3.77 3.16 63.12
CA LYS A 6 -4.73 3.37 61.99
C LYS A 6 -4.09 4.08 60.84
N ASN A 7 -3.24 5.07 61.06
CA ASN A 7 -2.55 5.80 60.01
C ASN A 7 -1.54 4.90 59.28
N ILE A 8 -0.84 4.02 59.96
CA ILE A 8 0.07 3.05 59.34
C ILE A 8 -0.70 2.06 58.49
N LEU A 9 -1.84 1.54 58.97
CA LEU A 9 -2.70 0.63 58.21
C LEU A 9 -3.23 1.28 56.94
N TYR A 10 -3.70 2.52 56.98
CA TYR A 10 -4.18 3.26 55.80
C TYR A 10 -3.04 3.55 54.79
N THR A 11 -1.81 3.82 55.26
CA THR A 11 -0.68 4.09 54.39
C THR A 11 -0.22 2.81 53.71
N THR A 12 -0.13 1.68 54.39
CA THR A 12 0.20 0.39 53.78
C THR A 12 -0.84 -0.10 52.81
N THR A 13 -2.14 0.07 53.10
CA THR A 13 -3.21 -0.27 52.17
C THR A 13 -3.19 0.57 50.89
N ARG A 14 -2.85 1.86 51.01
CA ARG A 14 -2.70 2.74 49.83
C ARG A 14 -1.49 2.35 48.97
N ILE A 15 -0.34 2.00 49.56
CA ILE A 15 0.85 1.57 48.85
C ILE A 15 0.61 0.25 48.12
N VAL A 16 -0.09 -0.70 48.75
CA VAL A 16 -0.44 -2.00 48.13
C VAL A 16 -1.45 -1.80 47.00
N ALA A 17 -2.45 -0.92 47.15
CA ALA A 17 -3.41 -0.60 46.10
C ALA A 17 -2.76 0.07 44.88
N ILE A 18 -1.79 0.97 45.10
CA ILE A 18 -1.02 1.60 44.02
C ILE A 18 -0.11 0.57 43.34
N GLY A 19 0.54 -0.34 44.08
CA GLY A 19 1.36 -1.40 43.51
C GLY A 19 0.60 -2.38 42.60
N LEU A 20 -0.65 -2.66 42.91
CA LEU A 20 -1.53 -3.53 42.09
C LEU A 20 -1.94 -2.89 40.77
N LEU A 21 -1.92 -1.55 40.67
CA LEU A 21 -2.24 -0.84 39.41
C LEU A 21 -1.12 -0.93 38.36
N PHE A 22 0.12 -1.22 38.78
CA PHE A 22 1.26 -1.37 37.86
C PHE A 22 1.48 -2.82 37.36
N ALA A 23 0.78 -3.79 37.90
CA ALA A 23 0.97 -5.21 37.56
C ALA A 23 0.08 -5.71 36.40
N SER A 24 -0.69 -4.82 35.73
CA SER A 24 -1.81 -5.25 34.88
C SER A 24 -1.61 -5.12 33.36
N CYS A 25 -0.42 -4.73 32.88
CA CYS A 25 -0.33 -4.37 31.45
C CYS A 25 0.61 -5.19 30.57
N ASP A 26 1.44 -6.07 31.12
CA ASP A 26 2.43 -6.77 30.26
C ASP A 26 1.79 -7.75 29.26
N LYS A 27 0.77 -8.48 29.64
CA LYS A 27 0.11 -9.45 28.74
C LYS A 27 -0.69 -8.85 27.60
N PHE A 28 -1.17 -7.60 27.75
CA PHE A 28 -1.95 -6.92 26.71
C PHE A 28 -1.04 -6.29 25.64
N LEU A 29 0.21 -5.99 25.98
CA LEU A 29 1.20 -5.43 25.06
C LEU A 29 1.98 -6.51 24.29
N ASP A 30 1.98 -7.75 24.77
CA ASP A 30 2.65 -8.89 24.14
C ASP A 30 1.76 -9.63 23.13
N GLU A 31 0.47 -9.33 23.05
CA GLU A 31 -0.35 -9.88 21.98
C GLU A 31 -0.04 -9.15 20.66
N VAL A 32 0.45 -9.93 19.70
CA VAL A 32 0.64 -9.47 18.32
C VAL A 32 -0.68 -8.87 17.82
N PRO A 33 -0.70 -7.59 17.45
CA PRO A 33 -1.94 -6.98 16.97
C PRO A 33 -2.42 -7.73 15.72
N ASP A 34 -3.54 -8.38 15.83
CA ASP A 34 -4.27 -9.03 14.75
C ASP A 34 -3.54 -10.21 14.06
N THR A 35 -3.66 -11.41 14.64
CA THR A 35 -3.18 -12.68 14.04
C THR A 35 -3.82 -13.00 12.68
N ARG A 36 -4.82 -12.23 12.22
CA ARG A 36 -5.46 -12.40 10.91
C ARG A 36 -4.61 -11.90 9.75
N THR A 37 -3.54 -11.14 10.03
CA THR A 37 -2.65 -10.55 9.02
C THR A 37 -1.35 -11.32 8.81
N GLU A 38 -1.07 -12.38 9.54
CA GLU A 38 0.09 -13.21 9.25
C GLU A 38 -0.14 -14.05 7.99
N ILE A 39 0.74 -13.85 7.00
CA ILE A 39 0.72 -14.59 5.73
C ILE A 39 1.66 -15.79 5.91
N ASP A 40 1.14 -16.84 6.55
CA ASP A 40 1.86 -18.01 7.02
C ASP A 40 1.51 -19.30 6.27
N THR A 41 0.61 -19.23 5.27
CA THR A 41 0.24 -20.35 4.41
C THR A 41 0.22 -19.96 2.92
N PRO A 42 0.40 -20.93 1.99
CA PRO A 42 0.30 -20.67 0.56
C PRO A 42 -1.05 -20.09 0.14
N GLU A 43 -2.14 -20.49 0.79
CA GLU A 43 -3.49 -20.01 0.51
C GLU A 43 -3.61 -18.53 0.83
N LYS A 44 -3.05 -18.06 1.96
CA LYS A 44 -3.03 -16.64 2.33
C LYS A 44 -2.16 -15.82 1.39
N VAL A 45 -1.08 -16.39 0.86
CA VAL A 45 -0.29 -15.73 -0.20
C VAL A 45 -1.14 -15.58 -1.46
N GLN A 46 -1.89 -16.60 -1.85
CA GLN A 46 -2.78 -16.54 -3.00
C GLN A 46 -3.89 -15.50 -2.82
N GLU A 47 -4.48 -15.41 -1.63
CA GLU A 47 -5.47 -14.38 -1.30
C GLU A 47 -4.86 -12.97 -1.39
N LEU A 48 -3.63 -12.78 -0.90
CA LEU A 48 -2.92 -11.51 -1.01
C LEU A 48 -2.66 -11.12 -2.47
N LEU A 49 -2.33 -12.09 -3.33
CA LEU A 49 -2.06 -11.86 -4.76
C LEU A 49 -3.26 -11.31 -5.53
N VAL A 50 -4.48 -11.51 -5.05
CA VAL A 50 -5.67 -10.84 -5.62
C VAL A 50 -5.52 -9.31 -5.55
N SER A 51 -4.84 -8.79 -4.54
CA SER A 51 -4.56 -7.35 -4.37
C SER A 51 -3.27 -6.89 -5.07
N ALA A 52 -2.55 -7.79 -5.74
CA ALA A 52 -1.32 -7.46 -6.45
C ALA A 52 -1.56 -6.89 -7.87
N TYR A 53 -2.81 -6.64 -8.22
CA TYR A 53 -3.19 -5.98 -9.46
C TYR A 53 -3.90 -4.66 -9.15
N PRO A 54 -3.62 -3.57 -9.90
CA PRO A 54 -4.28 -2.28 -9.67
C PRO A 54 -5.80 -2.39 -9.85
N ASN A 55 -6.55 -2.18 -8.78
CA ASN A 55 -8.00 -2.09 -8.83
C ASN A 55 -8.42 -0.67 -9.20
N ALA A 56 -8.13 -0.28 -10.44
CA ALA A 56 -8.38 1.07 -10.98
C ALA A 56 -8.41 1.01 -12.51
N LEU A 57 -9.00 2.01 -13.16
CA LEU A 57 -9.04 2.13 -14.62
C LEU A 57 -7.97 3.11 -15.12
N TYR A 58 -7.15 2.65 -16.06
CA TYR A 58 -6.21 3.50 -16.80
C TYR A 58 -6.71 3.82 -18.21
N MET A 59 -7.66 3.06 -18.73
CA MET A 59 -8.10 3.18 -20.13
C MET A 59 -8.76 4.54 -20.38
N ASP A 60 -9.56 5.03 -19.44
CA ASP A 60 -10.19 6.34 -19.57
C ASP A 60 -9.14 7.46 -19.59
N ILE A 61 -8.07 7.31 -18.81
CA ILE A 61 -6.93 8.24 -18.82
C ILE A 61 -6.25 8.21 -20.19
N ALA A 62 -5.90 7.02 -20.67
CA ALA A 62 -5.17 6.84 -21.93
C ALA A 62 -5.99 7.31 -23.13
N GLU A 63 -7.27 6.94 -23.21
CA GLU A 63 -8.15 7.32 -24.32
C GLU A 63 -8.48 8.82 -24.32
N THR A 64 -8.76 9.39 -23.16
CA THR A 64 -9.11 10.82 -23.07
C THR A 64 -7.93 11.73 -23.39
N MET A 65 -6.70 11.29 -23.11
CA MET A 65 -5.46 12.03 -23.42
C MET A 65 -4.89 11.68 -24.80
N SER A 66 -5.59 10.90 -25.60
CA SER A 66 -5.13 10.47 -26.93
C SER A 66 -5.83 11.25 -28.04
N ASP A 67 -5.33 11.08 -29.27
CA ASP A 67 -5.96 11.64 -30.49
C ASP A 67 -7.32 10.98 -30.84
N ASN A 68 -7.73 9.93 -30.13
CA ASN A 68 -9.00 9.25 -30.30
C ASN A 68 -10.16 10.02 -29.66
N ALA A 69 -9.89 10.90 -28.69
CA ALA A 69 -10.90 11.73 -28.06
C ALA A 69 -11.10 13.04 -28.83
N GLY A 70 -12.35 13.51 -28.91
CA GLY A 70 -12.70 14.77 -29.57
C GLY A 70 -13.72 15.54 -28.77
N ASP A 71 -13.60 16.87 -28.78
CA ASP A 71 -14.59 17.76 -28.20
C ASP A 71 -15.84 17.80 -29.11
N LYS A 72 -16.98 17.41 -28.56
CA LYS A 72 -18.27 17.47 -29.28
C LYS A 72 -18.94 18.84 -29.20
N ILE A 73 -18.31 19.81 -28.56
CA ILE A 73 -18.86 21.15 -28.35
C ILE A 73 -20.25 21.09 -27.71
N SER A 74 -20.44 20.18 -26.76
CA SER A 74 -21.69 20.02 -26.03
C SER A 74 -21.78 21.05 -24.91
N LEU A 75 -22.91 21.74 -24.84
CA LEU A 75 -23.18 22.66 -23.72
C LEU A 75 -23.54 21.94 -22.41
N THR A 76 -23.84 20.64 -22.49
CA THR A 76 -24.04 19.80 -21.29
C THR A 76 -22.72 19.17 -20.92
N GLU A 77 -21.93 19.89 -20.17
CA GLU A 77 -20.75 19.33 -19.61
C GLU A 77 -21.06 18.22 -18.67
N THR A 78 -20.20 17.33 -18.65
CA THR A 78 -20.45 16.06 -18.09
C THR A 78 -19.41 15.68 -17.06
N SER A 79 -18.13 15.67 -17.38
CA SER A 79 -17.07 15.22 -16.49
C SER A 79 -15.94 16.25 -16.44
N ILE A 80 -15.74 16.82 -15.24
CA ILE A 80 -14.60 17.70 -14.99
C ILE A 80 -13.31 16.92 -15.27
N LEU A 81 -13.19 15.69 -14.79
CA LEU A 81 -12.05 14.83 -15.03
C LEU A 81 -11.73 14.70 -16.53
N ASN A 82 -12.69 14.32 -17.34
CA ASN A 82 -12.47 14.12 -18.77
C ASN A 82 -12.08 15.42 -19.48
N THR A 83 -12.67 16.55 -19.08
CA THR A 83 -12.33 17.86 -19.61
C THR A 83 -10.88 18.24 -19.27
N GLU A 84 -10.46 18.01 -18.03
CA GLU A 84 -9.09 18.28 -17.59
C GLU A 84 -8.08 17.39 -18.29
N LEU A 85 -8.36 16.07 -18.40
CA LEU A 85 -7.50 15.10 -19.09
C LEU A 85 -7.40 15.42 -20.58
N TYR A 86 -8.51 15.71 -21.26
CA TYR A 86 -8.51 16.11 -22.67
C TYR A 86 -7.66 17.35 -22.93
N GLN A 87 -7.66 18.29 -21.98
CA GLN A 87 -6.85 19.50 -22.04
C GLN A 87 -5.42 19.33 -21.50
N TRP A 88 -4.99 18.09 -21.15
CA TRP A 88 -3.69 17.79 -20.57
C TRP A 88 -3.40 18.59 -19.30
N LYS A 89 -4.42 18.80 -18.48
CA LYS A 89 -4.32 19.52 -17.19
C LYS A 89 -4.27 18.54 -16.04
N ASP A 90 -3.62 18.96 -14.96
CA ASP A 90 -3.64 18.23 -13.71
C ASP A 90 -5.07 18.19 -13.14
N SER A 91 -5.59 17.01 -12.90
CA SER A 91 -6.87 16.81 -12.24
C SER A 91 -6.71 16.62 -10.74
N LYS A 92 -7.65 17.20 -9.98
CA LYS A 92 -7.77 16.99 -8.52
C LYS A 92 -8.82 15.93 -8.16
N GLU A 93 -9.43 15.33 -9.16
CA GLU A 93 -10.39 14.27 -8.97
C GLU A 93 -9.73 13.03 -8.32
N THR A 94 -10.50 12.35 -7.46
CA THR A 94 -10.05 11.17 -6.72
C THR A 94 -10.88 9.93 -7.02
N ARG A 95 -11.67 9.98 -8.08
CA ARG A 95 -12.49 8.85 -8.54
C ARG A 95 -11.60 7.71 -9.02
N TRP A 96 -12.14 6.51 -9.03
CA TRP A 96 -11.43 5.27 -9.41
C TRP A 96 -10.84 5.27 -10.83
N ASP A 97 -11.30 6.13 -11.72
CA ASP A 97 -10.82 6.37 -13.07
C ASP A 97 -9.88 7.58 -13.19
N ALA A 98 -9.56 8.25 -12.05
CA ALA A 98 -8.66 9.40 -12.04
C ALA A 98 -7.17 8.97 -11.95
N PRO A 99 -6.25 9.78 -12.50
CA PRO A 99 -4.81 9.48 -12.45
C PRO A 99 -4.28 9.28 -11.03
N THR A 100 -4.69 10.09 -10.08
CA THR A 100 -4.30 10.00 -8.65
C THR A 100 -4.72 8.68 -8.03
N PHE A 101 -5.93 8.20 -8.37
CA PHE A 101 -6.42 6.92 -7.86
C PHE A 101 -5.64 5.75 -8.46
N TYR A 102 -5.43 5.77 -9.80
CA TYR A 102 -4.65 4.73 -10.46
C TYR A 102 -3.22 4.66 -9.95
N TRP A 103 -2.58 5.81 -9.73
CA TRP A 103 -1.25 5.90 -9.12
C TRP A 103 -1.20 5.16 -7.77
N GLY A 104 -2.12 5.48 -6.86
CA GLY A 104 -2.18 4.83 -5.55
C GLY A 104 -2.47 3.33 -5.65
N ALA A 105 -3.39 2.92 -6.52
CA ALA A 105 -3.73 1.52 -6.74
C ALA A 105 -2.55 0.71 -7.31
N ALA A 106 -1.78 1.28 -8.23
CA ALA A 106 -0.60 0.62 -8.79
C ALA A 106 0.51 0.42 -7.75
N TRP A 107 0.79 1.43 -6.92
CA TRP A 107 1.75 1.28 -5.81
C TRP A 107 1.26 0.31 -4.74
N GLY A 108 -0.03 0.28 -4.44
CA GLY A 108 -0.64 -0.73 -3.58
C GLY A 108 -0.47 -2.15 -4.11
N ALA A 109 -0.63 -2.34 -5.41
CA ALA A 109 -0.40 -3.63 -6.08
C ALA A 109 1.07 -4.06 -5.99
N ILE A 110 2.03 -3.14 -6.19
CA ILE A 110 3.47 -3.41 -6.01
C ILE A 110 3.78 -3.83 -4.57
N ALA A 111 3.21 -3.12 -3.58
CA ALA A 111 3.39 -3.46 -2.18
C ALA A 111 2.85 -4.86 -1.87
N SER A 112 1.65 -5.20 -2.33
CA SER A 112 1.06 -6.54 -2.17
C SER A 112 1.91 -7.64 -2.81
N ALA A 113 2.43 -7.40 -4.02
CA ALA A 113 3.32 -8.33 -4.70
C ALA A 113 4.64 -8.54 -3.93
N ASN A 114 5.22 -7.48 -3.37
CA ASN A 114 6.44 -7.57 -2.57
C ASN A 114 6.21 -8.32 -1.25
N HIS A 115 5.08 -8.09 -0.58
CA HIS A 115 4.70 -8.86 0.62
C HIS A 115 4.46 -10.34 0.29
N ALA A 116 3.84 -10.65 -0.86
CA ALA A 116 3.67 -12.02 -1.31
C ALA A 116 5.02 -12.72 -1.58
N LEU A 117 5.98 -12.03 -2.20
CA LEU A 117 7.32 -12.55 -2.40
C LEU A 117 8.06 -12.81 -1.08
N GLU A 118 7.98 -11.88 -0.13
CA GLU A 118 8.55 -12.07 1.22
C GLU A 118 7.92 -13.26 1.94
N ALA A 119 6.59 -13.43 1.83
CA ALA A 119 5.88 -14.55 2.44
C ALA A 119 6.27 -15.90 1.82
N VAL A 120 6.41 -15.97 0.50
CA VAL A 120 6.91 -17.18 -0.18
C VAL A 120 8.30 -17.57 0.32
N GLU A 121 9.19 -16.60 0.54
CA GLU A 121 10.52 -16.86 1.08
C GLU A 121 10.45 -17.35 2.54
N LYS A 122 9.60 -16.76 3.38
CA LYS A 122 9.39 -17.20 4.78
C LYS A 122 8.80 -18.61 4.87
N LEU A 123 7.98 -19.01 3.91
CA LEU A 123 7.42 -20.37 3.80
C LEU A 123 8.45 -21.39 3.30
N GLY A 124 9.73 -21.00 3.11
CA GLY A 124 10.82 -21.86 2.70
C GLY A 124 11.04 -21.92 1.19
N GLY A 125 10.22 -21.26 0.38
CA GLY A 125 10.36 -21.23 -1.06
C GLY A 125 10.23 -22.64 -1.70
N GLY A 126 10.98 -22.85 -2.79
CA GLY A 126 11.04 -24.15 -3.46
C GLY A 126 10.03 -24.31 -4.60
N SER A 127 10.12 -25.42 -5.31
CA SER A 127 9.38 -25.66 -6.55
C SER A 127 7.87 -25.69 -6.36
N SER A 128 7.40 -26.11 -5.20
CA SER A 128 5.97 -26.15 -4.84
C SER A 128 5.32 -24.77 -4.74
N LEU A 129 6.11 -23.71 -4.49
CA LEU A 129 5.63 -22.34 -4.36
C LEU A 129 5.99 -21.46 -5.57
N ASN A 130 6.61 -22.04 -6.61
CA ASN A 130 7.04 -21.28 -7.80
C ASN A 130 5.89 -20.61 -8.54
N TYR A 131 4.68 -21.17 -8.49
CA TYR A 131 3.51 -20.55 -9.11
C TYR A 131 3.14 -19.23 -8.42
N LEU A 132 3.14 -19.18 -7.08
CA LEU A 132 2.89 -17.94 -6.31
C LEU A 132 4.00 -16.92 -6.54
N LYS A 133 5.26 -17.37 -6.53
CA LYS A 133 6.41 -16.51 -6.83
C LYS A 133 6.33 -15.92 -8.23
N GLY A 134 5.99 -16.74 -9.22
CA GLY A 134 5.84 -16.32 -10.61
C GLY A 134 4.74 -15.28 -10.78
N GLU A 135 3.57 -15.52 -10.19
CA GLU A 135 2.46 -14.58 -10.21
C GLU A 135 2.82 -13.24 -9.55
N ALA A 136 3.42 -13.27 -8.37
CA ALA A 136 3.87 -12.05 -7.68
C ALA A 136 4.87 -11.24 -8.51
N LEU A 137 5.82 -11.90 -9.17
CA LEU A 137 6.80 -11.24 -10.04
C LEU A 137 6.14 -10.60 -11.26
N VAL A 138 5.20 -11.30 -11.90
CA VAL A 138 4.44 -10.77 -13.06
C VAL A 138 3.57 -9.59 -12.65
N ALA A 139 2.84 -9.71 -11.55
CA ALA A 139 1.98 -8.63 -11.04
C ALA A 139 2.80 -7.37 -10.72
N ARG A 140 3.95 -7.51 -10.03
CA ARG A 140 4.86 -6.41 -9.76
C ARG A 140 5.42 -5.78 -11.03
N ALA A 141 5.84 -6.59 -11.98
CA ALA A 141 6.36 -6.11 -13.25
C ALA A 141 5.28 -5.36 -14.05
N TYR A 142 4.06 -5.88 -14.10
CA TYR A 142 2.92 -5.23 -14.74
C TYR A 142 2.61 -3.87 -14.13
N ALA A 143 2.53 -3.77 -12.82
CA ALA A 143 2.23 -2.51 -12.15
C ALA A 143 3.32 -1.45 -12.39
N HIS A 144 4.61 -1.81 -12.32
CA HIS A 144 5.70 -0.89 -12.68
C HIS A 144 5.67 -0.49 -14.15
N PHE A 145 5.39 -1.45 -15.04
CA PHE A 145 5.28 -1.17 -16.47
C PHE A 145 4.18 -0.15 -16.77
N MET A 146 3.00 -0.32 -16.16
CA MET A 146 1.87 0.60 -16.34
C MET A 146 2.17 1.99 -15.76
N LEU A 147 2.81 2.05 -14.59
CA LEU A 147 3.27 3.33 -14.05
C LEU A 147 4.28 4.00 -14.98
N GLY A 148 5.25 3.24 -15.48
CA GLY A 148 6.24 3.75 -16.44
C GLY A 148 5.61 4.26 -17.74
N LEU A 149 4.62 3.52 -18.26
CA LEU A 149 3.93 3.90 -19.49
C LEU A 149 3.13 5.21 -19.34
N LEU A 150 2.50 5.42 -18.18
CA LEU A 150 1.60 6.56 -17.97
C LEU A 150 2.33 7.82 -17.45
N TRP A 151 3.45 7.66 -16.73
CA TRP A 151 4.12 8.80 -16.05
C TRP A 151 5.56 9.06 -16.47
N CYS A 152 6.18 8.14 -17.23
CA CYS A 152 7.55 8.36 -17.69
C CYS A 152 7.57 8.76 -19.17
N LYS A 153 8.64 9.45 -19.55
CA LYS A 153 8.93 9.69 -20.96
C LYS A 153 9.24 8.38 -21.69
N PRO A 154 8.88 8.25 -22.97
CA PRO A 154 9.34 7.15 -23.78
C PRO A 154 10.88 7.07 -23.77
N TYR A 155 11.41 5.83 -23.75
CA TYR A 155 12.84 5.61 -23.71
C TYR A 155 13.54 6.26 -24.92
N ASN A 156 14.51 7.13 -24.65
CA ASN A 156 15.40 7.72 -25.65
C ASN A 156 16.86 7.54 -25.18
N PRO A 157 17.71 6.82 -25.92
CA PRO A 157 19.09 6.56 -25.51
C PRO A 157 19.90 7.85 -25.28
N ALA A 158 19.57 8.93 -25.99
CA ALA A 158 20.29 10.20 -25.87
C ALA A 158 19.99 10.96 -24.57
N THR A 159 18.84 10.72 -23.94
CA THR A 159 18.38 11.45 -22.75
C THR A 159 18.11 10.57 -21.54
N ALA A 160 18.13 9.25 -21.70
CA ALA A 160 17.76 8.29 -20.67
C ALA A 160 18.54 8.44 -19.35
N SER A 161 19.77 8.92 -19.40
CA SER A 161 20.59 9.16 -18.20
C SER A 161 20.17 10.38 -17.39
N SER A 162 19.37 11.28 -17.96
CA SER A 162 18.89 12.51 -17.34
C SER A 162 17.36 12.59 -17.20
N ASP A 163 16.63 11.71 -17.88
CA ASP A 163 15.19 11.66 -17.77
C ASP A 163 14.76 11.11 -16.39
N LEU A 164 13.76 11.75 -15.80
CA LEU A 164 13.17 11.27 -14.56
C LEU A 164 12.39 9.99 -14.83
N GLY A 165 12.59 9.01 -13.95
CA GLY A 165 11.90 7.73 -13.96
C GLY A 165 11.17 7.47 -12.65
N LEU A 166 10.72 6.24 -12.49
CA LEU A 166 10.07 5.75 -11.28
C LEU A 166 11.05 4.89 -10.48
N PRO A 167 11.00 4.90 -9.14
CA PRO A 167 11.75 3.97 -8.33
C PRO A 167 11.28 2.53 -8.62
N TYR A 168 12.22 1.61 -8.84
CA TYR A 168 11.90 0.20 -9.00
C TYR A 168 11.89 -0.49 -7.64
N VAL A 169 10.72 -0.54 -7.00
CA VAL A 169 10.55 -1.06 -5.64
C VAL A 169 10.42 -2.57 -5.64
N THR A 170 11.41 -3.27 -5.08
CA THR A 170 11.51 -4.73 -5.11
C THR A 170 11.37 -5.41 -3.76
N ALA A 171 11.22 -4.65 -2.68
CA ALA A 171 11.07 -5.14 -1.32
C ALA A 171 9.83 -4.54 -0.65
N ALA A 172 9.29 -5.26 0.33
CA ALA A 172 8.23 -4.74 1.18
C ALA A 172 8.75 -3.56 2.03
N GLU A 173 8.01 -2.46 2.04
CA GLU A 173 8.36 -1.31 2.88
C GLU A 173 8.10 -1.61 4.35
N LYS A 174 9.13 -1.40 5.18
CA LYS A 174 9.07 -1.62 6.64
C LYS A 174 9.15 -0.31 7.44
N VAL A 175 9.40 0.79 6.77
CA VAL A 175 9.53 2.11 7.38
C VAL A 175 8.81 3.16 6.53
N VAL A 176 8.15 4.09 7.20
CA VAL A 176 7.54 5.25 6.56
C VAL A 176 8.68 6.20 6.14
N PHE A 177 8.61 6.75 4.92
CA PHE A 177 9.63 7.64 4.34
C PHE A 177 10.97 6.96 4.00
N ALA A 178 10.94 5.74 3.49
CA ALA A 178 12.13 5.13 2.89
C ALA A 178 12.69 6.02 1.76
N LYS A 179 14.02 6.17 1.71
CA LYS A 179 14.69 6.81 0.56
C LYS A 179 14.93 5.75 -0.52
N TYR A 180 14.54 6.04 -1.73
CA TYR A 180 14.78 5.21 -2.92
C TYR A 180 15.93 5.76 -3.74
#